data_8547aded302d44594c5e2d754454bb2b
#
_entry.id   8547aded302d44594c5e2d754454bb2b
#
_cell.length_a   1.000
_cell.length_b   1.000
_cell.length_c   1.000
_cell.angle_alpha   90.00
_cell.angle_beta   90.00
_cell.angle_gamma   90.00
#
_symmetry.space_group_name_H-M   'P 1'
#
loop_
_entity.id
_entity.type
_entity.pdbx_description
1 polymer ?
#
loop_
_entity_poly.entity_id
_entity_poly.type
_entity_poly.pdbx_seq_one_letter_code
_entity_poly.pdbx_strand_id
1 'polypeptide(L)'
;MRRNQDAVGIALSGLCLVHCLALPLLVSLGPALVWMEDERIHLALAGLALLVSLNAMRRWPGGMRGIALRGLAITGLALLFFGALAGISELTERVITVIGASGLALSHGAAWITAAGRPAHRH
;
A
#
# COMPACT_ATOMS: atom_id res chain seq x y z
N MET A 1 18.32 -2.66 6.61
CA MET A 1 17.04 -3.36 6.81
C MET A 1 15.81 -2.45 6.71
N ARG A 2 15.79 -1.27 7.34
CA ARG A 2 14.65 -0.33 7.27
C ARG A 2 14.30 0.06 5.83
N ARG A 3 15.28 0.47 5.03
CA ARG A 3 15.09 0.89 3.62
C ARG A 3 14.46 -0.21 2.76
N ASN A 4 14.84 -1.47 2.99
CA ASN A 4 14.31 -2.57 2.19
C ASN A 4 12.83 -2.81 2.46
N GLN A 5 12.37 -2.63 3.70
CA GLN A 5 10.95 -2.79 4.04
C GLN A 5 10.08 -1.67 3.48
N ASP A 6 10.58 -0.43 3.52
CA ASP A 6 9.88 0.70 2.89
C ASP A 6 9.87 0.54 1.37
N ALA A 7 10.96 0.07 0.75
CA ALA A 7 11.00 -0.24 -0.67
C ALA A 7 9.99 -1.34 -1.06
N VAL A 8 9.87 -2.39 -0.25
CA VAL A 8 8.85 -3.44 -0.45
C VAL A 8 7.44 -2.86 -0.27
N GLY A 9 7.22 -1.99 0.72
CA GLY A 9 5.95 -1.29 0.92
C GLY A 9 5.56 -0.44 -0.30
N ILE A 10 6.50 0.31 -0.86
CA ILE A 10 6.31 1.10 -2.08
C ILE A 10 6.00 0.18 -3.26
N ALA A 11 6.73 -0.91 -3.43
CA ALA A 11 6.52 -1.87 -4.51
C ALA A 11 5.14 -2.54 -4.43
N LEU A 12 4.71 -2.97 -3.23
CA LEU A 12 3.38 -3.54 -3.02
C LEU A 12 2.28 -2.53 -3.27
N SER A 13 2.44 -1.28 -2.80
CA SER A 13 1.46 -0.22 -3.06
C SER A 13 1.38 0.11 -4.54
N GLY A 14 2.51 0.16 -5.24
CA GLY A 14 2.58 0.32 -6.69
C GLY A 14 1.90 -0.85 -7.43
N LEU A 15 2.11 -2.07 -6.97
CA LEU A 15 1.46 -3.26 -7.52
C LEU A 15 -0.07 -3.21 -7.33
N CYS A 16 -0.54 -2.78 -6.15
CA CYS A 16 -1.97 -2.56 -5.91
C CYS A 16 -2.55 -1.50 -6.85
N LEU A 17 -1.84 -0.38 -7.06
CA LEU A 17 -2.27 0.67 -7.98
C LEU A 17 -2.34 0.16 -9.42
N VAL A 18 -1.31 -0.55 -9.88
CA VAL A 18 -1.29 -1.14 -11.23
C VAL A 18 -2.42 -2.15 -11.39
N HIS A 19 -2.62 -3.02 -10.39
CA HIS A 19 -3.69 -4.01 -10.39
C HIS A 19 -5.07 -3.33 -10.49
N CYS A 20 -5.34 -2.32 -9.69
CA CYS A 20 -6.64 -1.63 -9.69
C CYS A 20 -6.90 -0.78 -10.94
N LEU A 21 -5.86 -0.18 -11.53
CA LEU A 21 -6.01 0.72 -12.67
C LEU A 21 -5.84 0.02 -14.02
N ALA A 22 -4.86 -0.86 -14.14
CA ALA A 22 -4.52 -1.51 -15.41
C ALA A 22 -5.39 -2.74 -15.68
N LEU A 23 -5.79 -3.47 -14.63
CA LEU A 23 -6.51 -4.73 -14.79
C LEU A 23 -7.83 -4.59 -15.57
N PRO A 24 -8.72 -3.61 -15.28
CA PRO A 24 -9.96 -3.45 -16.03
C PRO A 24 -9.72 -3.19 -17.52
N LEU A 25 -8.64 -2.47 -17.84
CA LEU A 25 -8.24 -2.23 -19.22
C LEU A 25 -7.72 -3.52 -19.88
N LEU A 26 -6.91 -4.29 -19.15
CA LEU A 26 -6.36 -5.56 -19.65
C LEU A 26 -7.44 -6.63 -19.85
N VAL A 27 -8.41 -6.71 -18.95
CA VAL A 27 -9.54 -7.64 -19.06
C VAL A 27 -10.44 -7.30 -20.25
N SER A 28 -10.62 -6.02 -20.55
CA SER A 28 -11.35 -5.59 -21.75
C SER A 28 -10.66 -5.99 -23.07
N LEU A 29 -9.34 -6.22 -23.03
CA LEU A 29 -8.53 -6.66 -24.17
C LEU A 29 -8.40 -8.19 -24.25
N GLY A 30 -8.63 -8.92 -23.14
CA GLY A 30 -8.52 -10.37 -23.15
C GLY A 30 -9.18 -11.03 -21.94
N PRO A 31 -10.23 -11.84 -22.16
CA PRO A 31 -10.98 -12.50 -21.09
C PRO A 31 -10.15 -13.51 -20.26
N ALA A 32 -8.96 -13.89 -20.74
CA ALA A 32 -8.06 -14.81 -20.02
C ALA A 32 -7.53 -14.24 -18.69
N LEU A 33 -7.67 -12.93 -18.44
CA LEU A 33 -7.18 -12.27 -17.24
C LEU A 33 -8.27 -12.03 -16.18
N VAL A 34 -9.50 -12.46 -16.42
CA VAL A 34 -10.65 -12.29 -15.49
C VAL A 34 -10.36 -12.90 -14.11
N TRP A 35 -9.57 -13.97 -14.03
CA TRP A 35 -9.19 -14.58 -12.75
C TRP A 35 -8.39 -13.63 -11.85
N MET A 36 -7.74 -12.60 -12.39
CA MET A 36 -7.01 -11.60 -11.61
C MET A 36 -7.94 -10.60 -10.91
N GLU A 37 -9.21 -10.55 -11.28
CA GLU A 37 -10.25 -9.74 -10.61
C GLU A 37 -10.82 -10.42 -9.35
N ASP A 38 -10.35 -11.64 -9.03
CA ASP A 38 -10.81 -12.37 -7.84
C ASP A 38 -10.52 -11.56 -6.57
N GLU A 39 -11.56 -11.38 -5.76
CA GLU A 39 -11.51 -10.72 -4.45
C GLU A 39 -10.41 -11.28 -3.54
N ARG A 40 -10.10 -12.56 -3.67
CA ARG A 40 -9.03 -13.23 -2.90
C ARG A 40 -7.66 -12.64 -3.19
N ILE A 41 -7.41 -12.19 -4.42
CA ILE A 41 -6.14 -11.56 -4.79
C ILE A 41 -6.04 -10.19 -4.13
N HIS A 42 -7.11 -9.40 -4.12
CA HIS A 42 -7.16 -8.13 -3.40
C HIS A 42 -6.90 -8.31 -1.90
N LEU A 43 -7.56 -9.29 -1.27
CA LEU A 43 -7.34 -9.60 0.14
C LEU A 43 -5.91 -10.09 0.43
N ALA A 44 -5.34 -10.90 -0.44
CA ALA A 44 -3.95 -11.36 -0.31
C ALA A 44 -2.97 -10.18 -0.39
N LEU A 45 -3.14 -9.26 -1.35
CA LEU A 45 -2.31 -8.06 -1.49
C LEU A 45 -2.47 -7.13 -0.28
N ALA A 46 -3.70 -6.91 0.19
CA ALA A 46 -3.98 -6.12 1.39
C ALA A 46 -3.35 -6.76 2.64
N GLY A 47 -3.41 -8.08 2.78
CA GLY A 47 -2.78 -8.82 3.88
C GLY A 47 -1.26 -8.70 3.87
N LEU A 48 -0.62 -8.83 2.70
CA LEU A 48 0.82 -8.60 2.54
C LEU A 48 1.20 -7.16 2.86
N ALA A 49 0.42 -6.19 2.37
CA ALA A 49 0.62 -4.78 2.66
C ALA A 49 0.52 -4.51 4.18
N LEU A 50 -0.43 -5.15 4.87
CA LEU A 50 -0.57 -5.06 6.32
C LEU A 50 0.68 -5.57 7.04
N LEU A 51 1.16 -6.77 6.70
CA LEU A 51 2.33 -7.38 7.35
C LEU A 51 3.59 -6.53 7.15
N VAL A 52 3.84 -6.07 5.92
CA VAL A 52 4.99 -5.22 5.60
C VAL A 52 4.89 -3.88 6.32
N SER A 53 3.70 -3.26 6.32
CA SER A 53 3.48 -1.96 6.96
C SER A 53 3.62 -2.03 8.47
N LEU A 54 3.07 -3.05 9.13
CA LEU A 54 3.22 -3.24 10.57
C LEU A 54 4.69 -3.39 10.97
N ASN A 55 5.45 -4.15 10.19
CA ASN A 55 6.87 -4.34 10.43
C ASN A 55 7.68 -3.07 10.17
N ALA A 56 7.36 -2.32 9.12
CA ALA A 56 7.99 -1.03 8.81
C ALA A 56 7.67 0.03 9.87
N MET A 57 6.40 0.17 10.26
CA MET A 57 5.95 1.16 11.24
C MET A 57 6.63 1.03 12.61
N ARG A 58 7.01 -0.19 13.02
CA ARG A 58 7.77 -0.42 14.26
C ARG A 58 9.12 0.27 14.27
N ARG A 59 9.69 0.51 13.08
CA ARG A 59 11.03 1.07 12.88
C ARG A 59 11.01 2.53 12.44
N TRP A 60 9.83 3.10 12.20
CA TRP A 60 9.72 4.50 11.81
C TRP A 60 10.09 5.44 12.97
N PRO A 61 10.55 6.67 12.66
CA PRO A 61 10.98 7.62 13.68
C PRO A 61 9.87 7.92 14.68
N GLY A 62 10.26 8.31 15.88
CA GLY A 62 9.33 8.84 16.88
C GLY A 62 8.94 10.29 16.60
N GLY A 63 8.12 10.85 17.49
CA GLY A 63 7.67 12.24 17.42
C GLY A 63 6.52 12.45 16.42
N MET A 64 6.16 13.71 16.22
CA MET A 64 5.00 14.15 15.41
C MET A 64 5.02 13.57 14.00
N ARG A 65 6.20 13.58 13.35
CA ARG A 65 6.37 13.06 12.00
C ARG A 65 6.07 11.57 11.90
N GLY A 66 6.58 10.79 12.85
CA GLY A 66 6.32 9.35 12.89
C GLY A 66 4.85 9.03 13.17
N ILE A 67 4.18 9.84 14.00
CA ILE A 67 2.74 9.72 14.25
C ILE A 67 1.96 9.99 12.97
N ALA A 68 2.30 11.05 12.24
CA ALA A 68 1.64 11.39 10.98
C ALA A 68 1.81 10.29 9.91
N LEU A 69 3.03 9.75 9.77
CA LEU A 69 3.30 8.65 8.83
C LEU A 69 2.52 7.38 9.19
N ARG A 70 2.48 7.01 10.47
CA ARG A 70 1.69 5.87 10.94
C ARG A 70 0.20 6.08 10.74
N GLY A 71 -0.30 7.28 11.03
CA GLY A 71 -1.70 7.65 10.78
C GLY A 71 -2.08 7.51 9.31
N LEU A 72 -1.25 8.01 8.42
CA LEU A 72 -1.45 7.89 6.97
C LEU A 72 -1.43 6.42 6.50
N ALA A 73 -0.48 5.62 7.00
CA ALA A 73 -0.39 4.21 6.66
C ALA A 73 -1.58 3.41 7.18
N ILE A 74 -2.01 3.64 8.43
CA ILE A 74 -3.17 2.98 9.03
C ILE A 74 -4.45 3.33 8.26
N THR A 75 -4.63 4.60 7.91
CA THR A 75 -5.79 5.04 7.11
C THR A 75 -5.76 4.38 5.73
N GLY A 76 -4.60 4.34 5.07
CA GLY A 76 -4.43 3.67 3.78
C GLY A 76 -4.79 2.18 3.86
N LEU A 77 -4.30 1.46 4.87
CA LEU A 77 -4.64 0.06 5.11
C LEU A 77 -6.14 -0.14 5.40
N ALA A 78 -6.73 0.72 6.22
CA ALA A 78 -8.17 0.65 6.52
C ALA A 78 -9.01 0.81 5.24
N LEU A 79 -8.64 1.73 4.36
CA LEU A 79 -9.31 1.92 3.07
C LEU A 79 -9.14 0.71 2.14
N LEU A 80 -7.95 0.08 2.11
CA LEU A 80 -7.72 -1.14 1.32
C LEU A 80 -8.62 -2.29 1.78
N PHE A 81 -8.69 -2.53 3.09
CA PHE A 81 -9.55 -3.58 3.64
C PHE A 81 -11.04 -3.25 3.50
N PHE A 82 -11.41 -2.00 3.69
CA PHE A 82 -12.79 -1.56 3.50
C PHE A 82 -13.21 -1.76 2.03
N GLY A 83 -12.39 -1.35 1.08
CA GLY A 83 -12.66 -1.58 -0.34
C GLY A 83 -12.87 -3.07 -0.65
N ALA A 84 -11.99 -3.93 -0.12
CA ALA A 84 -12.05 -5.37 -0.38
C ALA A 84 -13.23 -6.11 0.28
N LEU A 85 -13.78 -5.60 1.39
CA LEU A 85 -14.75 -6.33 2.22
C LEU A 85 -16.17 -5.73 2.22
N ALA A 86 -16.33 -4.48 1.77
CA ALA A 86 -17.59 -3.75 1.97
C ALA A 86 -18.72 -4.13 1.00
N GLY A 87 -18.47 -4.93 -0.04
CA GLY A 87 -19.48 -5.32 -1.03
C GLY A 87 -20.13 -4.12 -1.75
N ILE A 88 -19.37 -3.05 -1.93
CA ILE A 88 -19.80 -1.81 -2.60
C ILE A 88 -19.66 -1.92 -4.12
N SER A 89 -20.13 -0.91 -4.85
CA SER A 89 -19.99 -0.91 -6.31
C SER A 89 -18.52 -0.98 -6.72
N GLU A 90 -18.23 -1.67 -7.81
CA GLU A 90 -16.88 -1.85 -8.35
C GLU A 90 -16.11 -0.54 -8.54
N LEU A 91 -16.79 0.52 -9.03
CA LEU A 91 -16.17 1.83 -9.19
C LEU A 91 -15.77 2.45 -7.85
N THR A 92 -16.64 2.36 -6.85
CA THR A 92 -16.38 2.90 -5.50
C THR A 92 -15.27 2.13 -4.82
N GLU A 93 -15.27 0.80 -4.90
CA GLU A 93 -14.19 -0.05 -4.42
C GLU A 93 -12.85 0.35 -5.02
N ARG A 94 -12.81 0.52 -6.34
CA ARG A 94 -11.59 0.92 -7.07
C ARG A 94 -11.07 2.27 -6.62
N VAL A 95 -11.95 3.28 -6.48
CA VAL A 95 -11.56 4.63 -6.02
C VAL A 95 -10.99 4.57 -4.60
N ILE A 96 -11.67 3.88 -3.69
CA ILE A 96 -11.24 3.74 -2.30
C ILE A 96 -9.88 3.02 -2.22
N THR A 97 -9.71 1.95 -2.99
CA THR A 97 -8.46 1.18 -3.03
C THR A 97 -7.29 2.01 -3.58
N VAL A 98 -7.53 2.80 -4.64
CA VAL A 98 -6.51 3.70 -5.20
C VAL A 98 -6.10 4.76 -4.19
N ILE A 99 -7.05 5.37 -3.48
CA ILE A 99 -6.76 6.36 -2.43
C ILE A 99 -5.96 5.70 -1.30
N GLY A 100 -6.38 4.53 -0.83
CA GLY A 100 -5.69 3.78 0.23
C GLY A 100 -4.27 3.38 -0.15
N ALA A 101 -4.08 2.82 -1.34
CA ALA A 101 -2.76 2.43 -1.85
C ALA A 101 -1.84 3.64 -2.06
N SER A 102 -2.37 4.76 -2.55
CA SER A 102 -1.62 6.02 -2.71
C SER A 102 -1.15 6.57 -1.36
N GLY A 103 -2.02 6.59 -0.36
CA GLY A 103 -1.66 7.01 1.01
C GLY A 103 -0.58 6.11 1.61
N LEU A 104 -0.67 4.81 1.38
CA LEU A 104 0.32 3.85 1.84
C LEU A 104 1.67 4.03 1.12
N ALA A 105 1.67 4.22 -0.19
CA ALA A 105 2.88 4.51 -0.98
C ALA A 105 3.56 5.80 -0.52
N LEU A 106 2.79 6.86 -0.26
CA LEU A 106 3.31 8.13 0.24
C LEU A 106 3.93 7.99 1.65
N SER A 107 3.31 7.23 2.56
CA SER A 107 3.84 7.02 3.90
C SER A 107 5.18 6.26 3.87
N HIS A 108 5.27 5.19 3.09
CA HIS A 108 6.52 4.43 2.91
C HIS A 108 7.58 5.24 2.16
N GLY A 109 7.19 5.99 1.13
CA GLY A 109 8.10 6.85 0.38
C GLY A 109 8.70 7.97 1.25
N ALA A 110 7.88 8.62 2.06
CA ALA A 110 8.34 9.65 2.99
C ALA A 110 9.25 9.06 4.08
N ALA A 111 8.93 7.88 4.60
CA ALA A 111 9.77 7.16 5.57
C ALA A 111 11.13 6.78 4.95
N TRP A 112 11.14 6.30 3.71
CA TRP A 112 12.34 5.92 2.97
C TRP A 112 13.28 7.09 2.72
N ILE A 113 12.74 8.24 2.26
CA ILE A 113 13.51 9.47 2.04
C ILE A 113 14.10 9.97 3.36
N THR A 114 13.32 9.94 4.44
CA THR A 114 13.77 10.38 5.77
C THR A 114 14.90 9.50 6.31
N ALA A 115 14.87 8.21 6.04
CA ALA A 115 15.92 7.28 6.44
C ALA A 115 17.22 7.51 5.64
N ALA A 116 17.12 7.91 4.37
CA ALA A 116 18.26 8.21 3.51
C ALA A 116 19.00 9.50 3.91
N GLY A 117 18.27 10.49 4.44
CA GLY A 117 18.83 11.80 4.85
C GLY A 117 19.52 11.83 6.22
N ARG A 118 19.52 10.72 6.97
CA ARG A 118 20.26 10.66 8.25
C ARG A 118 21.70 10.22 8.00
N PRO A 119 22.70 11.08 8.31
CA PRO A 119 24.09 10.65 8.28
C PRO A 119 24.26 9.46 9.22
N ALA A 120 24.95 8.43 8.74
CA ALA A 120 25.35 7.32 9.58
C ALA A 120 26.30 7.88 10.66
N HIS A 121 25.79 8.08 11.87
CA HIS A 121 26.68 8.27 13.02
C HIS A 121 27.45 6.97 13.17
N ARG A 122 28.67 6.97 12.64
CA ARG A 122 29.68 5.96 12.95
C ARG A 122 30.03 6.14 14.43
N HIS A 123 29.56 5.23 15.21
CA HIS A 123 30.18 4.97 16.52
C HIS A 123 31.27 3.95 16.36
#